data_7df2b318765711d999b2b4c696100d92
#
_entry.id   7df2b318765711d999b2b4c696100d92
#
_cell.length_a   1.000
_cell.length_b   1.000
_cell.length_c   1.000
_cell.angle_alpha   90.00
_cell.angle_beta   90.00
_cell.angle_gamma   90.00
#
_symmetry.space_group_name_H-M   'P 1'
#
loop_
_entity.id
_entity.type
_entity.pdbx_description
1 polymer ?
#
loop_
_entity_poly.entity_id
_entity_poly.type
_entity_poly.pdbx_seq_one_letter_code
_entity_poly.pdbx_strand_id
1 'polypeptide(L)'
;MKILVCVATCLAVGYYGSLATQSSVNTWFPTLEKPVFNPPNWLFAPVWTMLYILMGIAAGLVWDRYESDKYEVKNALVIFAAQLLLNLLWSILFFGLRNPMLAMLEIVVLLLIIYETHYKFKNISKMAGYLLVPYILWVGFATILNIAIWYLNREI
;
A
#
# COMPACT_ATOMS: atom_id res chain seq x y z
N MET A 1 -20.06 -11.88 -3.67
CA MET A 1 -18.96 -12.71 -4.21
C MET A 1 -17.77 -11.86 -4.66
N LYS A 2 -17.96 -10.78 -5.46
CA LYS A 2 -16.86 -9.91 -5.94
C LYS A 2 -16.02 -9.29 -4.80
N ILE A 3 -16.65 -8.78 -3.74
CA ILE A 3 -15.95 -8.23 -2.57
C ILE A 3 -15.02 -9.27 -1.92
N LEU A 4 -15.50 -10.48 -1.71
CA LEU A 4 -14.70 -11.56 -1.10
C LEU A 4 -13.47 -11.91 -1.95
N VAL A 5 -13.63 -11.97 -3.29
CA VAL A 5 -12.51 -12.20 -4.21
C VAL A 5 -11.49 -11.08 -4.12
N CYS A 6 -11.95 -9.81 -4.15
CA CYS A 6 -11.04 -8.66 -4.05
C CYS A 6 -10.31 -8.62 -2.69
N VAL A 7 -11.00 -8.88 -1.58
CA VAL A 7 -10.38 -8.93 -0.24
C VAL A 7 -9.35 -10.06 -0.19
N ALA A 8 -9.68 -11.26 -0.66
CA ALA A 8 -8.76 -12.38 -0.70
C ALA A 8 -7.50 -12.06 -1.54
N THR A 9 -7.69 -11.41 -2.70
CA THR A 9 -6.57 -10.98 -3.57
C THR A 9 -5.68 -9.97 -2.85
N CYS A 10 -6.25 -8.94 -2.21
CA CYS A 10 -5.47 -7.94 -1.48
C CYS A 10 -4.69 -8.57 -0.30
N LEU A 11 -5.32 -9.45 0.47
CA LEU A 11 -4.67 -10.17 1.57
C LEU A 11 -3.55 -11.10 1.07
N ALA A 12 -3.74 -11.76 -0.08
CA ALA A 12 -2.70 -12.58 -0.70
C ALA A 12 -1.47 -11.74 -1.08
N VAL A 13 -1.68 -10.57 -1.71
CA VAL A 13 -0.59 -9.63 -2.03
C VAL A 13 0.11 -9.15 -0.76
N GLY A 14 -0.64 -8.80 0.28
CA GLY A 14 -0.09 -8.44 1.59
C GLY A 14 0.74 -9.55 2.22
N TYR A 15 0.29 -10.80 2.11
CA TYR A 15 1.04 -11.95 2.56
C TYR A 15 2.39 -12.10 1.83
N TYR A 16 2.42 -12.00 0.50
CA TYR A 16 3.68 -12.04 -0.27
C TYR A 16 4.61 -10.88 0.11
N GLY A 17 4.09 -9.67 0.32
CA GLY A 17 4.88 -8.54 0.82
C GLY A 17 5.47 -8.81 2.21
N SER A 18 4.72 -9.49 3.09
CA SER A 18 5.20 -9.86 4.42
C SER A 18 6.38 -10.83 4.40
N LEU A 19 6.48 -11.71 3.40
CA LEU A 19 7.63 -12.61 3.25
C LEU A 19 8.95 -11.83 3.04
N ALA A 20 8.92 -10.77 2.23
CA ALA A 20 10.07 -9.89 2.07
C ALA A 20 10.41 -9.15 3.38
N THR A 21 9.38 -8.72 4.12
CA THR A 21 9.54 -8.01 5.38
C THR A 21 10.14 -8.90 6.48
N GLN A 22 9.66 -10.14 6.62
CA GLN A 22 10.10 -11.08 7.67
C GLN A 22 11.61 -11.35 7.65
N SER A 23 12.23 -11.36 6.48
CA SER A 23 13.67 -11.62 6.33
C SER A 23 14.54 -10.51 6.94
N SER A 24 14.02 -9.32 7.12
CA SER A 24 14.79 -8.12 7.47
C SER A 24 14.27 -7.37 8.69
N VAL A 25 12.99 -7.52 9.06
CA VAL A 25 12.39 -6.75 10.17
C VAL A 25 13.03 -7.00 11.53
N ASN A 26 13.55 -8.20 11.76
CA ASN A 26 14.20 -8.60 13.02
C ASN A 26 15.74 -8.63 12.93
N THR A 27 16.32 -8.45 11.75
CA THR A 27 17.77 -8.55 11.53
C THR A 27 18.36 -7.22 11.10
N TRP A 28 17.96 -6.70 9.94
CA TRP A 28 18.50 -5.47 9.38
C TRP A 28 17.75 -4.21 9.85
N PHE A 29 16.42 -4.22 9.89
CA PHE A 29 15.64 -3.03 10.26
C PHE A 29 15.97 -2.48 11.68
N PRO A 30 16.28 -3.31 12.70
CA PRO A 30 16.74 -2.82 14.00
C PRO A 30 18.09 -2.08 13.97
N THR A 31 18.95 -2.36 12.97
CA THR A 31 20.28 -1.71 12.88
C THR A 31 20.21 -0.30 12.29
N LEU A 32 19.08 0.09 11.68
CA LEU A 32 18.89 1.42 11.13
C LEU A 32 18.64 2.46 12.22
N GLU A 33 19.16 3.66 12.02
CA GLU A 33 18.73 4.84 12.77
C GLU A 33 17.30 5.23 12.37
N LYS A 34 16.46 5.45 13.37
CA LYS A 34 15.02 5.72 13.16
C LYS A 34 14.63 7.06 13.78
N PRO A 35 13.72 7.81 13.14
CA PRO A 35 13.18 9.02 13.73
C PRO A 35 12.38 8.70 15.01
N VAL A 36 12.25 9.69 15.89
CA VAL A 36 11.52 9.55 17.16
C VAL A 36 10.05 9.15 17.01
N PHE A 37 9.46 9.44 15.86
CA PHE A 37 8.08 9.08 15.53
C PHE A 37 7.92 7.72 14.85
N ASN A 38 8.98 6.90 14.80
CA ASN A 38 8.88 5.55 14.25
C ASN A 38 7.90 4.70 15.08
N PRO A 39 6.86 4.11 14.47
CA PRO A 39 5.91 3.27 15.19
C PRO A 39 6.57 2.00 15.72
N PRO A 40 6.05 1.42 16.81
CA PRO A 40 6.51 0.11 17.27
C PRO A 40 6.21 -0.96 16.20
N ASN A 41 7.12 -1.93 16.06
CA ASN A 41 7.07 -2.94 14.99
C ASN A 41 5.75 -3.74 14.97
N TRP A 42 5.16 -4.00 16.14
CA TRP A 42 3.91 -4.75 16.23
C TRP A 42 2.70 -4.04 15.57
N LEU A 43 2.76 -2.71 15.41
CA LEU A 43 1.66 -1.93 14.84
C LEU A 43 1.51 -2.14 13.33
N PHE A 44 2.61 -2.44 12.63
CA PHE A 44 2.59 -2.54 11.16
C PHE A 44 1.66 -3.67 10.66
N ALA A 45 1.73 -4.86 11.25
CA ALA A 45 0.94 -6.01 10.78
C ALA A 45 -0.58 -5.79 10.89
N PRO A 46 -1.15 -5.37 12.03
CA PRO A 46 -2.59 -5.13 12.12
C PRO A 46 -3.07 -3.96 11.24
N VAL A 47 -2.28 -2.89 11.12
CA VAL A 47 -2.64 -1.75 10.25
C VAL A 47 -2.69 -2.19 8.80
N TRP A 48 -1.66 -2.86 8.29
CA TRP A 48 -1.64 -3.33 6.91
C TRP A 48 -2.74 -4.35 6.61
N THR A 49 -3.02 -5.26 7.54
CA THR A 49 -4.14 -6.21 7.39
C THR A 49 -5.47 -5.48 7.22
N MET A 50 -5.74 -4.50 8.08
CA MET A 50 -6.94 -3.66 7.99
C MET A 50 -7.01 -2.92 6.64
N LEU A 51 -5.90 -2.33 6.20
CA LEU A 51 -5.83 -1.59 4.94
C LEU A 51 -6.10 -2.50 3.73
N TYR A 52 -5.53 -3.71 3.68
CA TYR A 52 -5.82 -4.67 2.61
C TYR A 52 -7.29 -5.10 2.57
N ILE A 53 -7.93 -5.26 3.73
CA ILE A 53 -9.37 -5.54 3.80
C ILE A 53 -10.17 -4.35 3.23
N LEU A 54 -9.88 -3.13 3.66
CA LEU A 54 -10.57 -1.93 3.18
C LEU A 54 -10.39 -1.72 1.66
N MET A 55 -9.16 -1.93 1.14
CA MET A 55 -8.87 -1.89 -0.29
C MET A 55 -9.67 -2.94 -1.06
N GLY A 56 -9.73 -4.16 -0.56
CA GLY A 56 -10.50 -5.24 -1.19
C GLY A 56 -12.00 -4.96 -1.21
N ILE A 57 -12.55 -4.42 -0.13
CA ILE A 57 -13.95 -3.98 -0.09
C ILE A 57 -14.19 -2.86 -1.11
N ALA A 58 -13.33 -1.85 -1.16
CA ALA A 58 -13.43 -0.74 -2.10
C ALA A 58 -13.41 -1.23 -3.55
N ALA A 59 -12.47 -2.10 -3.90
CA ALA A 59 -12.38 -2.69 -5.25
C ALA A 59 -13.61 -3.54 -5.60
N GLY A 60 -14.14 -4.30 -4.65
CA GLY A 60 -15.36 -5.08 -4.85
C GLY A 60 -16.60 -4.21 -5.10
N LEU A 61 -16.75 -3.10 -4.37
CA LEU A 61 -17.83 -2.12 -4.60
C LEU A 61 -17.76 -1.48 -5.99
N VAL A 62 -16.54 -1.18 -6.45
CA VAL A 62 -16.31 -0.67 -7.81
C VAL A 62 -16.64 -1.74 -8.84
N TRP A 63 -16.19 -2.98 -8.63
CA TRP A 63 -16.47 -4.09 -9.53
C TRP A 63 -17.98 -4.40 -9.64
N ASP A 64 -18.76 -4.20 -8.58
CA ASP A 64 -20.21 -4.37 -8.62
C ASP A 64 -20.90 -3.40 -9.59
N ARG A 65 -20.29 -2.29 -9.92
CA ARG A 65 -20.78 -1.30 -10.91
C ARG A 65 -20.40 -1.62 -12.37
N TYR A 66 -19.73 -2.74 -12.63
CA TYR A 66 -19.19 -3.09 -13.96
C TYR A 66 -20.24 -3.08 -15.08
N GLU A 67 -21.46 -3.55 -14.82
CA GLU A 67 -22.52 -3.57 -15.83
C GLU A 67 -23.09 -2.18 -16.13
N SER A 68 -22.91 -1.22 -15.23
CA SER A 68 -23.38 0.16 -15.42
C SER A 68 -22.41 1.00 -16.24
N ASP A 69 -21.09 0.79 -16.07
CA ASP A 69 -20.04 1.51 -16.80
C ASP A 69 -18.78 0.65 -16.92
N LYS A 70 -18.76 -0.18 -17.94
CA LYS A 70 -17.66 -1.15 -18.17
C LYS A 70 -16.31 -0.48 -18.36
N TYR A 71 -16.27 0.65 -19.05
CA TYR A 71 -15.02 1.33 -19.38
C TYR A 71 -14.38 1.97 -18.14
N GLU A 72 -15.14 2.77 -17.40
CA GLU A 72 -14.64 3.46 -16.21
C GLU A 72 -14.27 2.46 -15.10
N VAL A 73 -15.09 1.44 -14.87
CA VAL A 73 -14.79 0.41 -13.87
C VAL A 73 -13.54 -0.38 -14.23
N LYS A 74 -13.39 -0.79 -15.51
CA LYS A 74 -12.18 -1.50 -15.96
C LYS A 74 -10.93 -0.65 -15.77
N ASN A 75 -10.98 0.62 -16.17
CA ASN A 75 -9.87 1.56 -16.02
C ASN A 75 -9.49 1.76 -14.54
N ALA A 76 -10.49 1.98 -13.68
CA ALA A 76 -10.27 2.13 -12.24
C ALA A 76 -9.64 0.88 -11.60
N LEU A 77 -10.09 -0.32 -11.97
CA LEU A 77 -9.54 -1.57 -11.47
C LEU A 77 -8.13 -1.87 -12.00
N VAL A 78 -7.79 -1.45 -13.21
CA VAL A 78 -6.42 -1.56 -13.74
C VAL A 78 -5.47 -0.68 -12.93
N ILE A 79 -5.85 0.57 -12.64
CA ILE A 79 -5.04 1.48 -11.81
C ILE A 79 -4.93 0.96 -10.39
N PHE A 80 -6.02 0.41 -9.84
CA PHE A 80 -5.99 -0.27 -8.55
C PHE A 80 -5.01 -1.46 -8.52
N ALA A 81 -5.00 -2.29 -9.57
CA ALA A 81 -4.04 -3.39 -9.67
C ALA A 81 -2.59 -2.87 -9.75
N ALA A 82 -2.35 -1.79 -10.48
CA ALA A 82 -1.03 -1.18 -10.57
C ALA A 82 -0.53 -0.70 -9.20
N GLN A 83 -1.36 0.04 -8.42
CA GLN A 83 -0.95 0.46 -7.07
C GLN A 83 -0.74 -0.72 -6.12
N LEU A 84 -1.50 -1.81 -6.27
CA LEU A 84 -1.33 -3.00 -5.45
C LEU A 84 0.01 -3.71 -5.73
N LEU A 85 0.44 -3.74 -6.99
CA LEU A 85 1.76 -4.25 -7.39
C LEU A 85 2.89 -3.33 -6.92
N LEU A 86 2.73 -2.01 -7.00
CA LEU A 86 3.69 -1.05 -6.45
C LEU A 86 3.81 -1.20 -4.93
N ASN A 87 2.71 -1.41 -4.23
CA ASN A 87 2.74 -1.67 -2.78
C ASN A 87 3.57 -2.92 -2.43
N LEU A 88 3.43 -3.99 -3.20
CA LEU A 88 4.27 -5.18 -3.06
C LEU A 88 5.74 -4.87 -3.39
N LEU A 89 5.99 -4.12 -4.46
CA LEU A 89 7.33 -3.72 -4.88
C LEU A 89 8.04 -2.91 -3.78
N TRP A 90 7.34 -1.99 -3.11
CA TRP A 90 7.90 -1.24 -2.00
C TRP A 90 8.47 -2.15 -0.90
N SER A 91 7.73 -3.19 -0.50
CA SER A 91 8.19 -4.16 0.50
C SER A 91 9.45 -4.89 0.04
N ILE A 92 9.52 -5.24 -1.24
CA ILE A 92 10.71 -5.88 -1.83
C ILE A 92 11.90 -4.92 -1.84
N LEU A 93 11.71 -3.68 -2.23
CA LEU A 93 12.79 -2.67 -2.30
C LEU A 93 13.30 -2.32 -0.89
N PHE A 94 12.39 -2.05 0.04
CA PHE A 94 12.76 -1.61 1.39
C PHE A 94 13.36 -2.75 2.21
N PHE A 95 12.65 -3.85 2.35
CA PHE A 95 13.03 -4.97 3.22
C PHE A 95 13.82 -6.06 2.49
N GLY A 96 13.43 -6.41 1.26
CA GLY A 96 14.09 -7.45 0.48
C GLY A 96 15.47 -7.03 0.00
N LEU A 97 15.56 -5.91 -0.70
CA LEU A 97 16.83 -5.35 -1.21
C LEU A 97 17.54 -4.46 -0.18
N ARG A 98 16.90 -4.14 0.95
CA ARG A 98 17.45 -3.29 2.01
C ARG A 98 17.90 -1.93 1.49
N ASN A 99 17.15 -1.36 0.56
CA ASN A 99 17.49 -0.12 -0.12
C ASN A 99 16.43 0.98 0.15
N PRO A 100 16.59 1.76 1.25
CA PRO A 100 15.66 2.83 1.61
C PRO A 100 15.55 3.93 0.56
N MET A 101 16.60 4.16 -0.25
CA MET A 101 16.61 5.19 -1.29
C MET A 101 15.68 4.79 -2.46
N LEU A 102 15.81 3.58 -2.99
CA LEU A 102 14.92 3.11 -4.05
C LEU A 102 13.47 3.00 -3.57
N ALA A 103 13.27 2.52 -2.34
CA ALA A 103 11.96 2.46 -1.73
C ALA A 103 11.35 3.86 -1.54
N MET A 104 12.16 4.89 -1.22
CA MET A 104 11.72 6.28 -1.11
C MET A 104 11.23 6.83 -2.45
N LEU A 105 11.93 6.56 -3.54
CA LEU A 105 11.51 7.00 -4.87
C LEU A 105 10.22 6.29 -5.30
N GLU A 106 10.13 5.01 -5.02
CA GLU A 106 8.98 4.17 -5.37
C GLU A 106 7.73 4.57 -4.58
N ILE A 107 7.81 4.79 -3.26
CA ILE A 107 6.64 5.10 -2.43
C ILE A 107 6.00 6.45 -2.80
N VAL A 108 6.76 7.40 -3.34
CA VAL A 108 6.21 8.65 -3.87
C VAL A 108 5.34 8.36 -5.09
N VAL A 109 5.81 7.52 -6.01
CA VAL A 109 5.03 7.09 -7.17
C VAL A 109 3.78 6.31 -6.73
N LEU A 110 3.95 5.38 -5.78
CA LEU A 110 2.84 4.64 -5.18
C LEU A 110 1.77 5.58 -4.62
N LEU A 111 2.16 6.60 -3.83
CA LEU A 111 1.23 7.56 -3.23
C LEU A 111 0.42 8.31 -4.30
N LEU A 112 1.04 8.71 -5.41
CA LEU A 112 0.35 9.36 -6.53
C LEU A 112 -0.67 8.43 -7.19
N ILE A 113 -0.32 7.16 -7.41
CA ILE A 113 -1.23 6.17 -8.02
C ILE A 113 -2.36 5.79 -7.05
N ILE A 114 -2.12 5.77 -5.74
CA ILE A 114 -3.19 5.59 -4.74
C ILE A 114 -4.18 6.75 -4.80
N TYR A 115 -3.69 7.99 -4.91
CA TYR A 115 -4.55 9.17 -5.02
C TYR A 115 -5.40 9.12 -6.29
N GLU A 116 -4.82 8.74 -7.43
CA GLU A 116 -5.56 8.54 -8.69
C GLU A 116 -6.61 7.42 -8.55
N THR A 117 -6.26 6.31 -7.90
CA THR A 117 -7.19 5.22 -7.59
C THR A 117 -8.37 5.73 -6.74
N HIS A 118 -8.08 6.50 -5.68
CA HIS A 118 -9.11 7.10 -4.84
C HIS A 118 -10.06 7.99 -5.64
N TYR A 119 -9.53 8.85 -6.51
CA TYR A 119 -10.33 9.75 -7.33
C TYR A 119 -11.28 8.97 -8.26
N LYS A 120 -10.78 7.97 -8.97
CA LYS A 120 -11.58 7.12 -9.85
C LYS A 120 -12.63 6.29 -9.09
N PHE A 121 -12.23 5.69 -7.98
CA PHE A 121 -13.15 4.93 -7.14
C PHE A 121 -14.28 5.79 -6.59
N LYS A 122 -13.96 7.01 -6.12
CA LYS A 122 -14.94 7.96 -5.60
C LYS A 122 -15.97 8.39 -6.65
N ASN A 123 -15.56 8.53 -7.92
CA ASN A 123 -16.46 8.88 -9.03
C ASN A 123 -17.43 7.74 -9.34
N ILE A 124 -17.01 6.46 -9.18
CA ILE A 124 -17.86 5.29 -9.42
C ILE A 124 -18.71 4.98 -8.17
N SER A 125 -18.13 5.05 -7.00
CA SER A 125 -18.76 4.79 -5.70
C SER A 125 -18.12 5.64 -4.62
N LYS A 126 -18.88 6.58 -4.05
CA LYS A 126 -18.40 7.46 -2.97
C LYS A 126 -17.84 6.66 -1.79
N MET A 127 -18.53 5.57 -1.42
CA MET A 127 -18.09 4.68 -0.34
C MET A 127 -16.74 4.04 -0.64
N ALA A 128 -16.53 3.54 -1.87
CA ALA A 128 -15.25 2.96 -2.27
C ALA A 128 -14.10 3.98 -2.19
N GLY A 129 -14.36 5.23 -2.58
CA GLY A 129 -13.40 6.31 -2.41
C GLY A 129 -13.04 6.54 -0.94
N TYR A 130 -14.05 6.66 -0.05
CA TYR A 130 -13.79 6.88 1.38
C TYR A 130 -13.04 5.75 2.06
N LEU A 131 -13.25 4.51 1.65
CA LEU A 131 -12.52 3.35 2.18
C LEU A 131 -11.01 3.37 1.86
N LEU A 132 -10.57 4.14 0.85
CA LEU A 132 -9.16 4.32 0.53
C LEU A 132 -8.49 5.48 1.32
N VAL A 133 -9.24 6.31 2.02
CA VAL A 133 -8.68 7.45 2.77
C VAL A 133 -7.69 7.00 3.85
N PRO A 134 -7.98 5.99 4.69
CA PRO A 134 -7.01 5.49 5.66
C PRO A 134 -5.71 5.00 5.00
N TYR A 135 -5.80 4.41 3.81
CA TYR A 135 -4.64 3.95 3.06
C TYR A 135 -3.78 5.12 2.56
N ILE A 136 -4.39 6.18 2.02
CA ILE A 136 -3.68 7.41 1.62
C ILE A 136 -2.93 8.01 2.82
N LEU A 137 -3.59 8.12 3.96
CA LEU A 137 -3.00 8.69 5.18
C LEU A 137 -1.82 7.84 5.68
N TRP A 138 -1.97 6.52 5.69
CA TRP A 138 -0.92 5.61 6.13
C TRP A 138 0.29 5.62 5.19
N VAL A 139 0.08 5.56 3.88
CA VAL A 139 1.19 5.61 2.90
C VAL A 139 1.83 7.00 2.88
N GLY A 140 1.07 8.08 3.06
CA GLY A 140 1.62 9.42 3.25
C GLY A 140 2.54 9.50 4.46
N PHE A 141 2.12 8.96 5.61
CA PHE A 141 2.96 8.83 6.81
C PHE A 141 4.18 7.93 6.53
N ALA A 142 4.01 6.77 5.90
CA ALA A 142 5.10 5.87 5.55
C ALA A 142 6.11 6.52 4.59
N THR A 143 5.66 7.41 3.71
CA THR A 143 6.55 8.19 2.83
C THR A 143 7.47 9.09 3.65
N ILE A 144 6.92 9.84 4.61
CA ILE A 144 7.70 10.70 5.51
C ILE A 144 8.68 9.85 6.34
N LEU A 145 8.22 8.72 6.85
CA LEU A 145 9.05 7.79 7.62
C LEU A 145 10.20 7.23 6.78
N ASN A 146 9.93 6.80 5.53
CA ASN A 146 10.95 6.28 4.61
C ASN A 146 12.01 7.35 4.26
N ILE A 147 11.58 8.60 4.01
CA ILE A 147 12.48 9.74 3.78
C ILE A 147 13.38 9.97 5.00
N ALA A 148 12.81 9.98 6.19
CA ALA A 148 13.56 10.17 7.43
C ALA A 148 14.58 9.06 7.66
N ILE A 149 14.19 7.79 7.47
CA ILE A 149 15.08 6.64 7.60
C ILE A 149 16.22 6.72 6.56
N TRP A 150 15.91 7.01 5.30
CA TRP A 150 16.95 7.19 4.28
C TRP A 150 17.91 8.30 4.66
N TYR A 151 17.40 9.46 5.08
CA TYR A 151 18.23 10.62 5.45
C TYR A 151 19.18 10.31 6.61
N LEU A 152 18.70 9.63 7.66
CA LEU A 152 19.49 9.27 8.82
C LEU A 152 20.57 8.22 8.53
N ASN A 153 20.39 7.39 7.49
CA ASN A 153 21.29 6.27 7.17
C ASN A 153 22.04 6.45 5.83
N ARG A 154 22.05 7.64 5.26
CA ARG A 154 22.67 7.89 3.94
C ARG A 154 24.21 7.84 3.91
N GLU A 155 24.86 7.86 5.07
CA GLU A 155 26.32 7.85 5.20
C GLU A 155 26.85 6.47 5.64
N ILE A 156 25.97 5.49 5.76
CA ILE A 156 26.29 4.11 6.06
C ILE A 156 26.33 3.31 4.76
#